data_ffb915bae85d260970aa2b9fa799701b
#
_entry.id   ffb915bae85d260970aa2b9fa799701b
#
_cell.length_a   1.000
_cell.length_b   1.000
_cell.length_c   1.000
_cell.angle_alpha   90.00
_cell.angle_beta   90.00
_cell.angle_gamma   90.00
#
_symmetry.space_group_name_H-M   'P 1'
#
loop_
_entity.id
_entity.type
_entity.pdbx_description
1 polymer ?
#
loop_
_entity_poly.entity_id
_entity_poly.type
_entity_poly.pdbx_seq_one_letter_code
_entity_poly.pdbx_strand_id
1 'polypeptide(L)'
;VPFTPKMKKNLIDSFRFIINVDYATVILDKNDKIVGFGIAFPSIGKALQKSGGKLTPIAVLRTLRAIKKPEVVDLALIGVIPEYRSKAIATSIIGEMIKMLSKGGIKYAETNLNLETNTKIQNQWKAFKSVQHKRRRSYVKKIK
;
A
#
# COMPACT_ATOMS: atom_id res chain seq x y z
N VAL A 1 14.44 -10.97 -10.80
CA VAL A 1 15.33 -11.80 -9.95
C VAL A 1 14.44 -12.66 -9.05
N PRO A 2 14.60 -14.01 -9.05
CA PRO A 2 13.82 -14.87 -8.18
C PRO A 2 14.09 -14.57 -6.71
N PHE A 3 13.05 -14.59 -5.89
CA PHE A 3 13.19 -14.41 -4.45
C PHE A 3 13.90 -15.61 -3.82
N THR A 4 15.03 -15.36 -3.18
CA THR A 4 15.71 -16.38 -2.37
C THR A 4 14.93 -16.64 -1.06
N PRO A 5 15.11 -17.80 -0.41
CA PRO A 5 14.48 -18.06 0.91
C PRO A 5 14.82 -17.00 1.97
N LYS A 6 16.06 -16.49 1.96
CA LYS A 6 16.51 -15.40 2.85
C LYS A 6 15.76 -14.08 2.56
N MET A 7 15.57 -13.73 1.28
CA MET A 7 14.80 -12.54 0.90
C MET A 7 13.34 -12.66 1.30
N LYS A 8 12.73 -13.83 1.12
CA LYS A 8 11.34 -14.09 1.57
C LYS A 8 11.21 -13.91 3.08
N LYS A 9 12.12 -14.51 3.85
CA LYS A 9 12.12 -14.38 5.31
C LYS A 9 12.27 -12.93 5.74
N ASN A 10 13.24 -12.21 5.22
CA ASN A 10 13.46 -10.78 5.54
C ASN A 10 12.22 -9.93 5.19
N LEU A 11 11.56 -10.21 4.07
CA LEU A 11 10.34 -9.51 3.69
C LEU A 11 9.23 -9.78 4.70
N ILE A 12 8.97 -11.02 5.04
CA ILE A 12 7.95 -11.41 6.02
C ILE A 12 8.23 -10.75 7.37
N ASP A 13 9.47 -10.85 7.87
CA ASP A 13 9.88 -10.27 9.15
C ASP A 13 9.73 -8.74 9.16
N SER A 14 10.02 -8.06 8.03
CA SER A 14 9.85 -6.62 7.90
C SER A 14 8.40 -6.17 7.92
N PHE A 15 7.51 -6.94 7.30
CA PHE A 15 6.10 -6.57 7.20
C PHE A 15 5.24 -7.06 8.36
N ARG A 16 5.67 -8.12 9.07
CA ARG A 16 4.93 -8.77 10.16
C ARG A 16 4.41 -7.80 11.23
N PHE A 17 5.19 -6.77 11.56
CA PHE A 17 4.85 -5.79 12.59
C PHE A 17 4.02 -4.61 12.08
N ILE A 18 3.91 -4.45 10.76
CA ILE A 18 3.27 -3.29 10.12
C ILE A 18 1.91 -3.68 9.55
N ILE A 19 1.74 -4.97 9.17
CA ILE A 19 0.48 -5.46 8.61
C ILE A 19 -0.59 -5.48 9.70
N ASN A 20 -1.68 -4.78 9.43
CA ASN A 20 -2.92 -4.92 10.17
C ASN A 20 -3.92 -5.66 9.27
N VAL A 21 -4.48 -6.75 9.77
CA VAL A 21 -5.47 -7.56 9.04
C VAL A 21 -6.72 -6.78 8.67
N ASP A 22 -7.06 -5.74 9.45
CA ASP A 22 -8.18 -4.83 9.17
C ASP A 22 -7.96 -3.99 7.90
N TYR A 23 -6.74 -3.98 7.36
CA TYR A 23 -6.37 -3.26 6.13
C TYR A 23 -5.79 -4.18 5.06
N ALA A 24 -6.11 -5.47 5.16
CA ALA A 24 -5.70 -6.48 4.20
C ALA A 24 -6.93 -7.16 3.57
N THR A 25 -6.91 -7.31 2.26
CA THR A 25 -7.94 -8.04 1.51
C THR A 25 -7.28 -9.19 0.77
N VAL A 26 -7.88 -10.36 0.85
CA VAL A 26 -7.44 -11.57 0.14
C VAL A 26 -8.60 -12.10 -0.66
N ILE A 27 -8.34 -12.50 -1.91
CA ILE A 27 -9.33 -13.18 -2.76
C ILE A 27 -8.88 -14.63 -2.95
N LEU A 28 -9.80 -15.53 -2.68
CA LEU A 28 -9.64 -16.97 -2.87
C LEU A 28 -10.41 -17.43 -4.12
N ASP A 29 -9.95 -18.48 -4.76
CA ASP A 29 -10.71 -19.18 -5.76
C ASP A 29 -11.64 -20.23 -5.10
N LYS A 30 -12.39 -20.98 -5.95
CA LYS A 30 -13.32 -22.04 -5.48
C LYS A 30 -12.64 -23.21 -4.76
N ASN A 31 -11.31 -23.28 -4.78
CA ASN A 31 -10.51 -24.32 -4.12
C ASN A 31 -9.74 -23.73 -2.93
N ASP A 32 -10.16 -22.59 -2.39
CA ASP A 32 -9.51 -21.87 -1.30
C ASP A 32 -8.05 -21.43 -1.57
N LYS A 33 -7.67 -21.37 -2.84
CA LYS A 33 -6.34 -20.90 -3.23
C LYS A 33 -6.34 -19.37 -3.35
N ILE A 34 -5.33 -18.73 -2.75
CA ILE A 34 -5.14 -17.28 -2.87
C ILE A 34 -4.82 -16.92 -4.32
N VAL A 35 -5.67 -16.13 -4.94
CA VAL A 35 -5.52 -15.64 -6.32
C VAL A 35 -5.21 -14.15 -6.41
N GLY A 36 -5.45 -13.43 -5.33
CA GLY A 36 -5.13 -12.00 -5.25
C GLY A 36 -5.13 -11.50 -3.82
N PHE A 37 -4.42 -10.39 -3.59
CA PHE A 37 -4.41 -9.71 -2.30
C PHE A 37 -4.20 -8.22 -2.48
N GLY A 38 -4.66 -7.45 -1.49
CA GLY A 38 -4.41 -6.03 -1.34
C GLY A 38 -4.05 -5.70 0.09
N ILE A 39 -3.05 -4.85 0.30
CA ILE A 39 -2.58 -4.44 1.62
C ILE A 39 -2.45 -2.93 1.67
N ALA A 40 -3.01 -2.33 2.71
CA ALA A 40 -2.79 -0.93 3.05
C ALA A 40 -2.21 -0.82 4.47
N PHE A 41 -1.53 0.30 4.74
CA PHE A 41 -0.98 0.61 6.05
C PHE A 41 -1.49 1.95 6.55
N PRO A 42 -1.67 2.14 7.86
CA PRO A 42 -1.87 3.46 8.43
C PRO A 42 -0.75 4.41 8.03
N SER A 43 -1.08 5.56 7.46
CA SER A 43 -0.06 6.53 7.07
C SER A 43 0.52 7.23 8.30
N ILE A 44 1.82 7.08 8.52
CA ILE A 44 2.56 7.73 9.61
C ILE A 44 3.30 8.99 9.14
N GLY A 45 3.22 9.32 7.84
CA GLY A 45 3.99 10.41 7.22
C GLY A 45 3.81 11.76 7.90
N LYS A 46 2.58 12.15 8.22
CA LYS A 46 2.30 13.42 8.94
C LYS A 46 2.87 13.43 10.35
N ALA A 47 2.87 12.29 11.06
CA ALA A 47 3.42 12.18 12.40
C ALA A 47 4.94 12.35 12.39
N LEU A 48 5.62 11.71 11.44
CA LEU A 48 7.06 11.82 11.24
C LEU A 48 7.46 13.23 10.79
N GLN A 49 6.72 13.83 9.86
CA GLN A 49 6.97 15.19 9.39
C GLN A 49 6.92 16.21 10.52
N LYS A 50 5.90 16.15 11.40
CA LYS A 50 5.78 17.03 12.58
C LYS A 50 6.93 16.89 13.57
N SER A 51 7.66 15.82 13.52
CA SER A 51 8.79 15.51 14.39
C SER A 51 10.14 15.79 13.73
N GLY A 52 10.15 16.29 12.49
CA GLY A 52 11.36 16.46 11.69
C GLY A 52 12.15 15.16 11.50
N GLY A 53 11.47 14.00 11.50
CA GLY A 53 12.08 12.67 11.43
C GLY A 53 12.77 12.20 12.72
N LYS A 54 12.72 12.98 13.81
CA LYS A 54 13.34 12.63 15.11
C LYS A 54 12.40 11.72 15.92
N LEU A 55 12.93 10.67 16.50
CA LEU A 55 12.20 9.75 17.38
C LEU A 55 12.23 10.24 18.84
N THR A 56 11.53 11.32 19.10
CA THR A 56 11.30 11.80 20.48
C THR A 56 10.12 11.05 21.10
N PRO A 57 9.98 11.00 22.45
CA PRO A 57 8.82 10.38 23.11
C PRO A 57 7.47 10.91 22.57
N ILE A 58 7.38 12.21 22.30
CA ILE A 58 6.19 12.83 21.70
C ILE A 58 5.96 12.36 20.27
N ALA A 59 7.03 12.15 19.49
CA ALA A 59 6.96 11.62 18.14
C ALA A 59 6.43 10.17 18.14
N VAL A 60 6.89 9.35 19.08
CA VAL A 60 6.42 7.97 19.26
C VAL A 60 4.93 7.96 19.59
N LEU A 61 4.47 8.78 20.55
CA LEU A 61 3.05 8.88 20.89
C LEU A 61 2.18 9.32 19.71
N ARG A 62 2.65 10.31 18.93
CA ARG A 62 1.96 10.74 17.70
C ARG A 62 1.85 9.62 16.67
N THR A 63 2.94 8.86 16.48
CA THR A 63 2.98 7.74 15.55
C THR A 63 2.04 6.62 15.99
N LEU A 64 2.06 6.25 17.27
CA LEU A 64 1.14 5.25 17.82
C LEU A 64 -0.32 5.67 17.68
N ARG A 65 -0.63 6.95 17.88
CA ARG A 65 -1.99 7.49 17.66
C ARG A 65 -2.38 7.40 16.18
N ALA A 66 -1.48 7.74 15.27
CA ALA A 66 -1.72 7.65 13.82
C ALA A 66 -1.97 6.20 13.38
N ILE A 67 -1.30 5.22 14.00
CA ILE A 67 -1.51 3.79 13.73
C ILE A 67 -2.87 3.32 14.29
N LYS A 68 -3.24 3.74 15.50
CA LYS A 68 -4.49 3.29 16.15
C LYS A 68 -5.76 3.90 15.56
N LYS A 69 -5.70 5.16 15.10
CA LYS A 69 -6.83 5.89 14.52
C LYS A 69 -6.37 6.65 13.27
N PRO A 70 -6.08 5.92 12.18
CA PRO A 70 -5.64 6.55 10.95
C PRO A 70 -6.79 7.27 10.25
N GLU A 71 -6.53 8.45 9.73
CA GLU A 71 -7.43 9.13 8.78
C GLU A 71 -6.98 8.91 7.33
N VAL A 72 -5.72 8.55 7.15
CA VAL A 72 -5.08 8.31 5.87
C VAL A 72 -4.38 6.96 5.92
N VAL A 73 -4.49 6.18 4.85
CA VAL A 73 -3.74 4.94 4.64
C VAL A 73 -2.86 5.05 3.42
N ASP A 74 -1.76 4.34 3.44
CA ASP A 74 -0.88 4.15 2.29
C ASP A 74 -1.25 2.81 1.63
N LEU A 75 -1.70 2.85 0.36
CA LEU A 75 -1.96 1.65 -0.43
C LEU A 75 -0.62 1.04 -0.82
N ALA A 76 -0.24 -0.04 -0.15
CA ALA A 76 1.12 -0.56 -0.24
C ALA A 76 1.29 -1.56 -1.39
N LEU A 77 0.53 -2.62 -1.40
CA LEU A 77 0.70 -3.72 -2.35
C LEU A 77 -0.65 -4.21 -2.86
N ILE A 78 -0.72 -4.46 -4.17
CA ILE A 78 -1.78 -5.23 -4.81
C ILE A 78 -1.11 -6.27 -5.68
N GLY A 79 -1.48 -7.53 -5.48
CA GLY A 79 -0.98 -8.66 -6.26
C GLY A 79 -2.11 -9.53 -6.76
N VAL A 80 -2.01 -9.97 -8.03
CA VAL A 80 -2.92 -10.94 -8.65
C VAL A 80 -2.08 -11.93 -9.42
N ILE A 81 -2.31 -13.22 -9.24
CA ILE A 81 -1.59 -14.24 -9.99
C ILE A 81 -1.88 -14.12 -11.49
N PRO A 82 -0.93 -14.48 -12.38
CA PRO A 82 -1.02 -14.23 -13.82
C PRO A 82 -2.33 -14.71 -14.45
N GLU A 83 -2.79 -15.90 -14.10
CA GLU A 83 -3.95 -16.60 -14.67
C GLU A 83 -5.30 -15.90 -14.34
N TYR A 84 -5.28 -14.98 -13.36
CA TYR A 84 -6.47 -14.27 -12.89
C TYR A 84 -6.44 -12.76 -13.19
N ARG A 85 -5.39 -12.25 -13.83
CA ARG A 85 -5.24 -10.80 -14.11
C ARG A 85 -6.32 -10.23 -15.01
N SER A 86 -6.87 -11.03 -15.93
CA SER A 86 -7.94 -10.62 -16.86
C SER A 86 -9.36 -10.69 -16.27
N LYS A 87 -9.51 -11.23 -15.05
CA LYS A 87 -10.81 -11.52 -14.42
C LYS A 87 -11.32 -10.42 -13.49
N ALA A 88 -10.93 -9.18 -13.69
CA ALA A 88 -11.30 -8.03 -12.85
C ALA A 88 -10.94 -8.16 -11.34
N ILE A 89 -10.09 -9.12 -10.98
CA ILE A 89 -9.71 -9.40 -9.59
C ILE A 89 -9.07 -8.16 -8.93
N ALA A 90 -8.21 -7.43 -9.65
CA ALA A 90 -7.60 -6.21 -9.12
C ALA A 90 -8.66 -5.15 -8.77
N THR A 91 -9.67 -4.98 -9.61
CA THR A 91 -10.79 -4.05 -9.38
C THR A 91 -11.63 -4.50 -8.17
N SER A 92 -11.88 -5.80 -8.03
CA SER A 92 -12.59 -6.36 -6.87
C SER A 92 -11.82 -6.13 -5.58
N ILE A 93 -10.49 -6.35 -5.58
CA ILE A 93 -9.63 -6.05 -4.43
C ILE A 93 -9.75 -4.58 -4.02
N ILE A 94 -9.63 -3.66 -4.97
CA ILE A 94 -9.75 -2.22 -4.71
C ILE A 94 -11.14 -1.89 -4.16
N GLY A 95 -12.21 -2.45 -4.74
CA GLY A 95 -13.58 -2.25 -4.27
C GLY A 95 -13.80 -2.71 -2.83
N GLU A 96 -13.31 -3.89 -2.48
CA GLU A 96 -13.41 -4.40 -1.10
C GLU A 96 -12.54 -3.58 -0.13
N MET A 97 -11.34 -3.18 -0.54
CA MET A 97 -10.50 -2.30 0.26
C MET A 97 -11.20 -0.96 0.54
N ILE A 98 -11.83 -0.34 -0.45
CA ILE A 98 -12.57 0.91 -0.27
C ILE A 98 -13.71 0.74 0.75
N LYS A 99 -14.49 -0.32 0.64
CA LYS A 99 -15.57 -0.60 1.61
C LYS A 99 -15.03 -0.77 3.01
N MET A 100 -13.98 -1.55 3.17
CA MET A 100 -13.33 -1.82 4.45
C MET A 100 -12.75 -0.54 5.06
N LEU A 101 -12.00 0.24 4.28
CA LEU A 101 -11.40 1.49 4.72
C LEU A 101 -12.46 2.54 5.09
N SER A 102 -13.53 2.65 4.31
CA SER A 102 -14.64 3.56 4.60
C SER A 102 -15.35 3.21 5.91
N LYS A 103 -15.58 1.91 6.18
CA LYS A 103 -16.14 1.45 7.47
C LYS A 103 -15.20 1.76 8.64
N GLY A 104 -13.89 1.71 8.42
CA GLY A 104 -12.88 2.08 9.40
C GLY A 104 -12.70 3.59 9.64
N GLY A 105 -13.47 4.44 8.96
CA GLY A 105 -13.41 5.90 9.12
C GLY A 105 -12.23 6.54 8.38
N ILE A 106 -11.60 5.83 7.44
CA ILE A 106 -10.51 6.34 6.61
C ILE A 106 -11.06 7.36 5.61
N LYS A 107 -10.46 8.53 5.56
CA LYS A 107 -10.90 9.63 4.68
C LYS A 107 -10.14 9.66 3.36
N TYR A 108 -8.87 9.28 3.38
CA TYR A 108 -7.97 9.35 2.22
C TYR A 108 -7.08 8.12 2.12
N ALA A 109 -6.78 7.75 0.89
CA ALA A 109 -5.77 6.74 0.59
C ALA A 109 -4.68 7.37 -0.28
N GLU A 110 -3.42 7.23 0.11
CA GLU A 110 -2.26 7.64 -0.69
C GLU A 110 -1.73 6.42 -1.43
N THR A 111 -1.54 6.54 -2.73
CA THR A 111 -0.95 5.45 -3.52
C THR A 111 0.56 5.52 -3.45
N ASN A 112 1.22 4.38 -3.59
CA ASN A 112 2.66 4.32 -3.83
C ASN A 112 3.01 4.98 -5.16
N LEU A 113 4.32 5.23 -5.35
CA LEU A 113 4.86 5.77 -6.60
C LEU A 113 4.52 4.86 -7.77
N ASN A 114 3.75 5.36 -8.70
CA ASN A 114 3.43 4.66 -9.95
C ASN A 114 4.35 5.18 -11.05
N LEU A 115 4.95 4.29 -11.83
CA LEU A 115 5.75 4.68 -12.99
C LEU A 115 4.88 5.42 -14.02
N GLU A 116 5.40 6.46 -14.63
CA GLU A 116 4.71 7.21 -15.70
C GLU A 116 4.34 6.31 -16.89
N THR A 117 5.13 5.26 -17.12
CA THR A 117 4.91 4.27 -18.19
C THR A 117 3.91 3.19 -17.82
N ASN A 118 3.49 3.07 -16.56
CA ASN A 118 2.50 2.08 -16.12
C ASN A 118 1.08 2.60 -16.33
N THR A 119 0.66 2.69 -17.59
CA THR A 119 -0.66 3.18 -17.99
C THR A 119 -1.80 2.35 -17.43
N LYS A 120 -1.61 1.05 -17.21
CA LYS A 120 -2.64 0.15 -16.62
C LYS A 120 -3.03 0.60 -15.23
N ILE A 121 -2.06 0.85 -14.36
CA ILE A 121 -2.28 1.31 -12.99
C ILE A 121 -2.85 2.74 -12.98
N GLN A 122 -2.33 3.62 -13.83
CA GLN A 122 -2.82 4.99 -13.91
C GLN A 122 -4.28 5.07 -14.36
N ASN A 123 -4.69 4.22 -15.31
CA ASN A 123 -6.06 4.14 -15.75
C ASN A 123 -7.02 3.64 -14.65
N GLN A 124 -6.55 2.80 -13.72
CA GLN A 124 -7.38 2.38 -12.58
C GLN A 124 -7.75 3.56 -11.68
N TRP A 125 -6.84 4.50 -11.48
CA TRP A 125 -7.09 5.68 -10.64
C TRP A 125 -8.04 6.69 -11.26
N LYS A 126 -8.26 6.67 -12.59
CA LYS A 126 -9.24 7.52 -13.27
C LYS A 126 -10.68 7.25 -12.84
N ALA A 127 -10.98 6.05 -12.34
CA ALA A 127 -12.29 5.70 -11.80
C ALA A 127 -12.58 6.30 -10.42
N PHE A 128 -11.58 6.93 -9.80
CA PHE A 128 -11.69 7.51 -8.46
C PHE A 128 -11.43 9.01 -8.49
N LYS A 129 -11.95 9.74 -7.50
CA LYS A 129 -11.56 11.14 -7.28
C LYS A 129 -10.12 11.18 -6.76
N SER A 130 -9.17 11.22 -7.68
CA SER A 130 -7.75 11.19 -7.38
C SER A 130 -7.05 12.48 -7.76
N VAL A 131 -6.03 12.86 -6.99
CA VAL A 131 -5.18 14.03 -7.23
C VAL A 131 -3.72 13.59 -7.22
N GLN A 132 -3.02 13.85 -8.32
CA GLN A 132 -1.58 13.63 -8.36
C GLN A 132 -0.87 14.78 -7.67
N HIS A 133 -0.35 14.55 -6.45
CA HIS A 133 0.26 15.60 -5.63
C HIS A 133 1.78 15.49 -5.48
N LYS A 134 2.38 14.38 -5.95
CA LYS A 134 3.84 14.15 -5.88
C LYS A 134 4.37 13.60 -7.19
N ARG A 135 5.55 14.06 -7.58
CA ARG A 135 6.35 13.50 -8.66
C ARG A 135 7.78 13.30 -8.18
N ARG A 136 8.38 12.18 -8.56
CA ARG A 136 9.80 11.90 -8.32
C ARG A 136 10.44 11.44 -9.63
N ARG A 137 11.68 11.84 -9.86
CA ARG A 137 12.45 11.43 -11.03
C ARG A 137 13.84 11.02 -10.58
N SER A 138 14.30 9.87 -11.03
CA SER A 138 15.68 9.43 -10.83
C SER A 138 16.52 9.84 -12.04
N TYR A 139 17.74 10.34 -11.77
CA TYR A 139 18.69 10.74 -12.79
C TYR A 139 19.94 9.90 -12.65
N VAL A 140 20.57 9.57 -13.80
CA VAL A 140 21.85 8.88 -13.85
C VAL A 140 22.88 9.84 -14.42
N LYS A 141 24.03 10.01 -13.74
CA LYS A 141 25.19 10.74 -14.22
C LYS A 141 26.35 9.78 -14.39
N LYS A 142 26.89 9.69 -15.60
CA LYS A 142 28.17 8.95 -15.81
C LYS A 142 29.28 9.76 -15.16
N ILE A 143 30.04 9.14 -14.28
CA ILE A 143 31.27 9.69 -13.71
C ILE A 143 32.39 9.30 -14.69
N LYS A 144 33.12 10.29 -15.20
CA LYS A 144 34.32 10.07 -16.04
C LYS A 144 35.48 9.73 -15.14
#